data_e8353a862421634397e69da93a3a5f35
#
_entry.id   e8353a862421634397e69da93a3a5f35
#
_cell.length_a   1.000
_cell.length_b   1.000
_cell.length_c   1.000
_cell.angle_alpha   90.00
_cell.angle_beta   90.00
_cell.angle_gamma   90.00
#
_symmetry.space_group_name_H-M   'P 1'
#
loop_
_entity.id
_entity.type
_entity.pdbx_description
1 polymer ?
#
loop_
_entity_poly.entity_id
_entity_poly.type
_entity_poly.pdbx_seq_one_letter_code
_entity_poly.pdbx_strand_id
1 'polypeptide(L)'
;RTRLCSISWFMKAINEHIARMANEEDQCTGHFWESRFKSQALLDERALLTCMAYVDLNPIRAGMAKTLADSEFTSIKERIEAESTDLLCFGKGDNDLPYYLSSYIDMVSETGRVIRDDKAGYISHKLGTALTELELNPDTWLDELKGFKSVGFSAVGTVNQLKEYSYRTKRKWTIGLRLKPALE
;
A
#
# COMPACT_ATOMS: atom_id res chain seq x y z
N ARG A 1 20.37 -4.27 20.64
CA ARG A 1 20.25 -4.63 19.20
C ARG A 1 18.91 -5.31 18.88
N THR A 2 18.45 -6.29 19.64
CA THR A 2 17.18 -7.04 19.42
C THR A 2 15.93 -6.13 19.33
N ARG A 3 15.87 -5.04 20.08
CA ARG A 3 14.73 -4.09 20.03
C ARG A 3 14.69 -3.28 18.73
N LEU A 4 15.85 -2.96 18.13
CA LEU A 4 15.93 -2.19 16.89
C LEU A 4 15.44 -2.97 15.67
N CYS A 5 15.49 -4.32 15.73
CA CYS A 5 15.00 -5.19 14.66
C CYS A 5 13.57 -5.70 14.91
N SER A 6 12.86 -5.14 15.89
CA SER A 6 11.51 -5.58 16.24
C SER A 6 10.47 -4.55 15.82
N ILE A 7 9.59 -4.91 14.87
CA ILE A 7 8.48 -4.05 14.45
C ILE A 7 7.58 -3.65 15.64
N SER A 8 7.43 -4.52 16.63
CA SER A 8 6.62 -4.22 17.83
C SER A 8 7.24 -3.09 18.68
N TRP A 9 8.56 -3.06 18.81
CA TRP A 9 9.25 -1.97 19.51
C TRP A 9 9.24 -0.67 18.70
N PHE A 10 9.41 -0.76 17.39
CA PHE A 10 9.32 0.37 16.48
C PHE A 10 7.93 1.02 16.57
N MET A 11 6.87 0.22 16.40
CA MET A 11 5.49 0.69 16.47
C MET A 11 5.12 1.22 17.86
N LYS A 12 5.66 0.60 18.94
CA LYS A 12 5.47 1.14 20.29
C LYS A 12 6.02 2.56 20.41
N ALA A 13 7.25 2.78 19.94
CA ALA A 13 7.89 4.09 20.04
C ALA A 13 7.11 5.17 19.28
N ILE A 14 6.69 4.88 18.04
CA ILE A 14 5.90 5.80 17.21
C ILE A 14 4.53 6.05 17.83
N ASN A 15 3.79 4.99 18.13
CA ASN A 15 2.42 5.13 18.61
C ASN A 15 2.34 5.82 19.97
N GLU A 16 3.31 5.59 20.87
CA GLU A 16 3.37 6.25 22.15
C GLU A 16 3.66 7.76 21.96
N HIS A 17 4.57 8.11 21.07
CA HIS A 17 4.90 9.50 20.78
C HIS A 17 3.69 10.26 20.20
N ILE A 18 3.05 9.70 19.17
CA ILE A 18 1.86 10.29 18.54
C ILE A 18 0.72 10.44 19.54
N ALA A 19 0.45 9.40 20.34
CA ALA A 19 -0.62 9.45 21.33
C ALA A 19 -0.40 10.53 22.39
N ARG A 20 0.84 10.75 22.82
CA ARG A 20 1.16 11.83 23.77
C ARG A 20 0.94 13.19 23.14
N MET A 21 1.44 13.42 21.92
CA MET A 21 1.27 14.68 21.22
C MET A 21 -0.22 15.01 21.00
N ALA A 22 -0.99 14.05 20.49
CA ALA A 22 -2.41 14.23 20.24
C ALA A 22 -3.20 14.49 21.53
N ASN A 23 -2.93 13.75 22.60
CA ASN A 23 -3.59 13.99 23.89
C ASN A 23 -3.22 15.36 24.48
N GLU A 24 -2.00 15.83 24.28
CA GLU A 24 -1.56 17.16 24.71
C GLU A 24 -2.26 18.27 23.89
N GLU A 25 -2.34 18.11 22.57
CA GLU A 25 -3.02 19.04 21.66
C GLU A 25 -4.53 19.14 22.00
N ASP A 26 -5.18 17.99 22.21
CA ASP A 26 -6.62 17.92 22.55
C ASP A 26 -6.90 18.17 24.03
N GLN A 27 -5.86 18.39 24.86
CA GLN A 27 -5.96 18.56 26.32
C GLN A 27 -6.76 17.43 27.00
N CYS A 28 -6.59 16.21 26.51
CA CYS A 28 -7.29 15.03 27.03
C CYS A 28 -6.32 13.97 27.56
N THR A 29 -6.86 12.98 28.27
CA THR A 29 -6.12 11.83 28.80
C THR A 29 -6.84 10.55 28.41
N GLY A 30 -6.09 9.46 28.25
CA GLY A 30 -6.67 8.16 27.96
C GLY A 30 -6.05 7.46 26.77
N HIS A 31 -6.79 6.49 26.24
CA HIS A 31 -6.36 5.74 25.06
C HIS A 31 -6.63 6.52 23.78
N PHE A 32 -5.56 6.90 23.08
CA PHE A 32 -5.65 7.51 21.74
C PHE A 32 -5.95 6.46 20.66
N TRP A 33 -5.27 5.29 20.73
CA TRP A 33 -5.44 4.23 19.76
C TRP A 33 -6.56 3.27 20.16
N GLU A 34 -7.48 2.99 19.24
CA GLU A 34 -8.58 2.05 19.42
C GLU A 34 -8.08 0.61 19.71
N SER A 35 -6.99 0.20 19.07
CA SER A 35 -6.44 -1.15 19.23
C SER A 35 -4.93 -1.19 18.97
N ARG A 36 -4.33 -2.38 19.18
CA ARG A 36 -2.94 -2.61 18.79
C ARG A 36 -2.76 -2.46 17.28
N PHE A 37 -1.57 -2.03 16.84
CA PHE A 37 -1.23 -1.99 15.43
C PHE A 37 -1.40 -3.36 14.78
N LYS A 38 -1.77 -3.35 13.51
CA LYS A 38 -1.85 -4.53 12.65
C LYS A 38 -0.76 -4.44 11.60
N SER A 39 -0.17 -5.56 11.24
CA SER A 39 0.86 -5.63 10.20
C SER A 39 0.52 -6.72 9.20
N GLN A 40 0.87 -6.49 7.95
CA GLN A 40 0.72 -7.44 6.85
C GLN A 40 2.08 -7.62 6.18
N ALA A 41 2.47 -8.85 5.92
CA ALA A 41 3.65 -9.14 5.13
C ALA A 41 3.32 -8.98 3.64
N LEU A 42 4.09 -8.17 2.93
CA LEU A 42 4.04 -8.05 1.48
C LEU A 42 5.06 -9.04 0.91
N LEU A 43 4.62 -10.02 0.15
CA LEU A 43 5.43 -11.20 -0.18
C LEU A 43 6.18 -11.07 -1.51
N ASP A 44 5.86 -10.07 -2.30
CA ASP A 44 6.56 -9.73 -3.55
C ASP A 44 6.42 -8.24 -3.90
N GLU A 45 7.06 -7.82 -4.98
CA GLU A 45 7.06 -6.45 -5.48
C GLU A 45 5.67 -5.99 -5.93
N ARG A 46 4.83 -6.91 -6.45
CA ARG A 46 3.45 -6.60 -6.83
C ARG A 46 2.58 -6.31 -5.62
N ALA A 47 2.73 -7.10 -4.56
CA ALA A 47 2.07 -6.83 -3.28
C ALA A 47 2.49 -5.45 -2.72
N LEU A 48 3.77 -5.11 -2.86
CA LEU A 48 4.29 -3.81 -2.47
C LEU A 48 3.69 -2.68 -3.31
N LEU A 49 3.67 -2.80 -4.65
CA LEU A 49 3.05 -1.80 -5.53
C LEU A 49 1.56 -1.60 -5.22
N THR A 50 0.83 -2.70 -5.03
CA THR A 50 -0.60 -2.63 -4.71
C THR A 50 -0.83 -1.94 -3.37
N CYS A 51 0.01 -2.24 -2.38
CA CYS A 51 -0.03 -1.57 -1.08
C CYS A 51 0.29 -0.07 -1.19
N MET A 52 1.34 0.28 -1.93
CA MET A 52 1.70 1.68 -2.19
C MET A 52 0.54 2.44 -2.86
N ALA A 53 -0.04 1.87 -3.92
CA ALA A 53 -1.19 2.46 -4.59
C ALA A 53 -2.40 2.64 -3.65
N TYR A 54 -2.66 1.64 -2.79
CA TYR A 54 -3.72 1.74 -1.79
C TYR A 54 -3.51 2.92 -0.83
N VAL A 55 -2.27 3.13 -0.36
CA VAL A 55 -1.91 4.23 0.55
C VAL A 55 -1.97 5.57 -0.18
N ASP A 56 -1.37 5.67 -1.37
CA ASP A 56 -1.33 6.91 -2.16
C ASP A 56 -2.72 7.37 -2.62
N LEU A 57 -3.67 6.44 -2.78
CA LEU A 57 -5.07 6.75 -3.12
C LEU A 57 -5.96 7.05 -1.90
N ASN A 58 -5.48 6.89 -0.67
CA ASN A 58 -6.30 7.12 0.52
C ASN A 58 -6.90 8.53 0.59
N PRO A 59 -6.17 9.65 0.32
CA PRO A 59 -6.75 10.97 0.36
C PRO A 59 -7.88 11.16 -0.67
N ILE A 60 -7.74 10.61 -1.88
CA ILE A 60 -8.77 10.66 -2.93
C ILE A 60 -10.01 9.85 -2.51
N ARG A 61 -9.80 8.66 -1.96
CA ARG A 61 -10.88 7.77 -1.47
C ARG A 61 -11.64 8.36 -0.28
N ALA A 62 -10.94 9.13 0.55
CA ALA A 62 -11.53 9.84 1.69
C ALA A 62 -12.20 11.17 1.29
N GLY A 63 -12.10 11.57 0.01
CA GLY A 63 -12.61 12.86 -0.46
C GLY A 63 -11.80 14.06 0.03
N MET A 64 -10.60 13.84 0.57
CA MET A 64 -9.70 14.88 1.08
C MET A 64 -8.89 15.54 -0.04
N ALA A 65 -8.61 14.82 -1.12
CA ALA A 65 -7.88 15.30 -2.28
C ALA A 65 -8.66 14.99 -3.57
N LYS A 66 -8.51 15.86 -4.59
CA LYS A 66 -9.09 15.66 -5.91
C LYS A 66 -8.11 15.05 -6.90
N THR A 67 -6.83 15.32 -6.72
CA THR A 67 -5.74 14.83 -7.57
C THR A 67 -4.63 14.25 -6.73
N LEU A 68 -3.68 13.56 -7.37
CA LEU A 68 -2.49 13.05 -6.68
C LEU A 68 -1.58 14.18 -6.18
N ALA A 69 -1.52 15.28 -6.91
CA ALA A 69 -0.75 16.46 -6.50
C ALA A 69 -1.33 17.15 -5.25
N ASP A 70 -2.65 17.02 -5.02
CA ASP A 70 -3.32 17.54 -3.83
C ASP A 70 -3.24 16.58 -2.63
N SER A 71 -2.69 15.36 -2.84
CA SER A 71 -2.63 14.30 -1.81
C SER A 71 -1.46 14.54 -0.86
N GLU A 72 -1.60 15.49 0.05
CA GLU A 72 -0.58 15.80 1.05
C GLU A 72 -0.22 14.57 1.90
N PHE A 73 1.03 14.53 2.37
CA PHE A 73 1.58 13.45 3.21
C PHE A 73 1.54 12.06 2.56
N THR A 74 1.62 12.01 1.22
CA THR A 74 1.72 10.74 0.47
C THR A 74 3.02 10.66 -0.31
N SER A 75 3.52 9.44 -0.51
CA SER A 75 4.74 9.22 -1.29
C SER A 75 4.58 9.61 -2.76
N ILE A 76 3.35 9.51 -3.30
CA ILE A 76 3.10 9.87 -4.70
C ILE A 76 3.27 11.36 -4.95
N LYS A 77 2.87 12.23 -4.02
CA LYS A 77 3.08 13.66 -4.14
C LYS A 77 4.58 13.99 -4.23
N GLU A 78 5.37 13.49 -3.28
CA GLU A 78 6.82 13.70 -3.27
C GLU A 78 7.49 13.15 -4.54
N ARG A 79 7.01 12.03 -5.08
CA ARG A 79 7.52 11.45 -6.34
C ARG A 79 7.20 12.30 -7.57
N ILE A 80 6.01 12.94 -7.61
CA ILE A 80 5.62 13.85 -8.69
C ILE A 80 6.44 15.13 -8.65
N GLU A 81 6.67 15.66 -7.46
CA GLU A 81 7.44 16.89 -7.21
C GLU A 81 8.95 16.67 -7.30
N ALA A 82 9.41 15.42 -7.35
CA ALA A 82 10.81 14.99 -7.36
C ALA A 82 11.63 15.56 -6.17
N GLU A 83 10.99 15.78 -5.02
CA GLU A 83 11.58 16.47 -3.88
C GLU A 83 12.34 15.55 -2.92
N SER A 84 12.04 14.24 -2.91
CA SER A 84 12.60 13.31 -1.92
C SER A 84 13.59 12.31 -2.49
N THR A 85 14.76 12.20 -1.87
CA THR A 85 15.78 11.17 -2.12
C THR A 85 15.63 9.96 -1.20
N ASP A 86 14.73 10.05 -0.21
CA ASP A 86 14.58 9.02 0.84
C ASP A 86 13.54 7.94 0.49
N LEU A 87 12.80 8.13 -0.60
CA LEU A 87 11.84 7.16 -1.08
C LEU A 87 12.50 6.01 -1.84
N LEU A 88 11.93 4.80 -1.68
CA LEU A 88 12.32 3.64 -2.50
C LEU A 88 12.25 4.00 -3.99
N CYS A 89 13.38 3.86 -4.69
CA CYS A 89 13.50 4.20 -6.10
C CYS A 89 12.75 3.21 -7.00
N PHE A 90 12.38 3.69 -8.17
CA PHE A 90 11.95 2.87 -9.30
C PHE A 90 13.11 2.79 -10.30
N GLY A 91 13.48 1.61 -10.77
CA GLY A 91 14.60 1.46 -11.68
C GLY A 91 15.14 0.04 -11.79
N LYS A 92 16.43 -0.05 -12.09
CA LYS A 92 17.14 -1.30 -12.29
C LYS A 92 18.26 -1.53 -11.26
N GLY A 93 18.32 -0.73 -10.21
CA GLY A 93 19.26 -0.93 -9.10
C GLY A 93 18.86 -2.13 -8.23
N ASP A 94 19.82 -2.71 -7.52
CA ASP A 94 19.61 -3.92 -6.69
C ASP A 94 18.53 -3.76 -5.61
N ASN A 95 18.28 -2.52 -5.18
CA ASN A 95 17.29 -2.19 -4.17
C ASN A 95 16.10 -1.39 -4.72
N ASP A 96 16.00 -1.22 -6.04
CA ASP A 96 14.91 -0.49 -6.67
C ASP A 96 13.70 -1.38 -6.90
N LEU A 97 12.53 -0.78 -7.02
CA LEU A 97 11.36 -1.44 -7.58
C LEU A 97 11.60 -1.64 -9.08
N PRO A 98 11.52 -2.88 -9.63
CA PRO A 98 11.90 -3.19 -11.01
C PRO A 98 10.85 -2.72 -12.03
N TYR A 99 10.35 -1.50 -11.89
CA TYR A 99 9.29 -0.91 -12.70
C TYR A 99 9.63 0.53 -13.08
N TYR A 100 8.87 1.10 -14.00
CA TYR A 100 8.98 2.52 -14.36
C TYR A 100 8.06 3.38 -13.47
N LEU A 101 8.63 4.45 -12.90
CA LEU A 101 7.86 5.41 -12.08
C LEU A 101 6.70 6.05 -12.88
N SER A 102 6.91 6.33 -14.17
CA SER A 102 5.86 6.87 -15.04
C SER A 102 4.64 5.96 -15.12
N SER A 103 4.85 4.65 -15.30
CA SER A 103 3.77 3.66 -15.36
C SER A 103 3.04 3.55 -14.01
N TYR A 104 3.77 3.67 -12.89
CA TYR A 104 3.17 3.72 -11.56
C TYR A 104 2.30 4.97 -11.37
N ILE A 105 2.80 6.16 -11.71
CA ILE A 105 2.03 7.42 -11.62
C ILE A 105 0.79 7.37 -12.50
N ASP A 106 0.90 6.87 -13.73
CA ASP A 106 -0.23 6.70 -14.65
C ASP A 106 -1.28 5.75 -14.08
N MET A 107 -0.85 4.61 -13.56
CA MET A 107 -1.75 3.63 -12.94
C MET A 107 -2.48 4.22 -11.73
N VAL A 108 -1.79 4.89 -10.81
CA VAL A 108 -2.42 5.49 -9.62
C VAL A 108 -3.37 6.63 -10.03
N SER A 109 -2.97 7.48 -11.00
CA SER A 109 -3.78 8.59 -11.50
C SER A 109 -5.09 8.11 -12.12
N GLU A 110 -5.01 7.14 -13.05
CA GLU A 110 -6.19 6.58 -13.72
C GLU A 110 -7.09 5.82 -12.74
N THR A 111 -6.50 5.07 -11.79
CA THR A 111 -7.27 4.39 -10.73
C THR A 111 -8.00 5.42 -9.85
N GLY A 112 -7.35 6.53 -9.50
CA GLY A 112 -7.96 7.61 -8.73
C GLY A 112 -9.16 8.23 -9.45
N ARG A 113 -9.12 8.38 -10.78
CA ARG A 113 -10.26 8.83 -11.60
C ARG A 113 -11.43 7.85 -11.55
N VAL A 114 -11.14 6.56 -11.72
CA VAL A 114 -12.18 5.51 -11.66
C VAL A 114 -12.87 5.50 -10.29
N ILE A 115 -12.12 5.63 -9.22
CA ILE A 115 -12.66 5.64 -7.85
C ILE A 115 -13.52 6.89 -7.61
N ARG A 116 -13.04 8.07 -8.00
CA ARG A 116 -13.73 9.34 -7.79
C ARG A 116 -15.04 9.45 -8.57
N ASP A 117 -15.01 9.01 -9.84
CA ASP A 117 -16.15 9.15 -10.76
C ASP A 117 -17.20 8.03 -10.53
N ASP A 118 -17.03 7.18 -9.51
CA ASP A 118 -17.85 6.00 -9.21
C ASP A 118 -18.10 5.08 -10.42
N LYS A 119 -17.14 5.07 -11.35
CA LYS A 119 -17.16 4.23 -12.54
C LYS A 119 -16.65 2.82 -12.21
N ALA A 120 -17.37 2.13 -11.31
CA ALA A 120 -17.02 0.79 -10.91
C ALA A 120 -16.92 -0.14 -12.13
N GLY A 121 -15.73 -0.75 -12.31
CA GLY A 121 -15.50 -1.77 -13.34
C GLY A 121 -15.05 -1.26 -14.71
N TYR A 122 -14.91 0.04 -14.92
CA TYR A 122 -14.34 0.57 -16.18
C TYR A 122 -12.82 0.70 -16.07
N ILE A 123 -12.11 -0.08 -16.86
CA ILE A 123 -10.66 0.06 -17.07
C ILE A 123 -10.43 0.81 -18.36
N SER A 124 -9.91 2.04 -18.28
CA SER A 124 -9.50 2.80 -19.49
C SER A 124 -8.33 2.09 -20.18
N HIS A 125 -8.18 2.29 -21.49
CA HIS A 125 -7.04 1.74 -22.22
C HIS A 125 -5.70 2.14 -21.59
N LYS A 126 -5.58 3.41 -21.15
CA LYS A 126 -4.38 3.91 -20.48
C LYS A 126 -4.11 3.17 -19.16
N LEU A 127 -5.14 2.94 -18.34
CA LEU A 127 -5.00 2.15 -17.10
C LEU A 127 -4.60 0.71 -17.40
N GLY A 128 -5.23 0.07 -18.40
CA GLY A 128 -4.90 -1.29 -18.80
C GLY A 128 -3.44 -1.43 -19.24
N THR A 129 -2.92 -0.48 -20.04
CA THR A 129 -1.52 -0.45 -20.45
C THR A 129 -0.58 -0.32 -19.24
N ALA A 130 -0.84 0.65 -18.36
CA ALA A 130 -0.01 0.85 -17.18
C ALA A 130 -0.01 -0.37 -16.24
N LEU A 131 -1.16 -1.03 -16.05
CA LEU A 131 -1.25 -2.25 -15.25
C LEU A 131 -0.44 -3.40 -15.87
N THR A 132 -0.49 -3.55 -17.19
CA THR A 132 0.28 -4.58 -17.91
C THR A 132 1.79 -4.34 -17.78
N GLU A 133 2.25 -3.09 -17.92
CA GLU A 133 3.66 -2.72 -17.73
C GLU A 133 4.16 -2.97 -16.30
N LEU A 134 3.26 -2.92 -15.32
CA LEU A 134 3.55 -3.17 -13.90
C LEU A 134 3.31 -4.65 -13.51
N GLU A 135 3.04 -5.51 -14.46
CA GLU A 135 2.74 -6.93 -14.23
C GLU A 135 1.54 -7.15 -13.30
N LEU A 136 0.58 -6.21 -13.28
CA LEU A 136 -0.66 -6.29 -12.52
C LEU A 136 -1.79 -6.79 -13.42
N ASN A 137 -2.75 -7.52 -12.84
CA ASN A 137 -3.87 -8.07 -13.59
C ASN A 137 -5.00 -7.04 -13.71
N PRO A 138 -5.31 -6.53 -14.93
CA PRO A 138 -6.35 -5.51 -15.11
C PRO A 138 -7.74 -5.96 -14.65
N ASP A 139 -8.10 -7.24 -14.85
CA ASP A 139 -9.44 -7.75 -14.51
C ASP A 139 -9.70 -7.82 -13.01
N THR A 140 -8.65 -7.91 -12.21
CA THR A 140 -8.77 -8.06 -10.75
C THR A 140 -8.24 -6.88 -9.96
N TRP A 141 -7.60 -5.92 -10.63
CA TRP A 141 -6.91 -4.79 -10.00
C TRP A 141 -7.76 -4.04 -8.97
N LEU A 142 -8.96 -3.62 -9.36
CA LEU A 142 -9.83 -2.83 -8.48
C LEU A 142 -10.31 -3.62 -7.26
N ASP A 143 -10.52 -4.92 -7.41
CA ASP A 143 -10.95 -5.79 -6.32
C ASP A 143 -9.78 -6.11 -5.37
N GLU A 144 -8.59 -6.32 -5.92
CA GLU A 144 -7.37 -6.50 -5.14
C GLU A 144 -7.05 -5.23 -4.33
N LEU A 145 -7.15 -4.06 -4.94
CA LEU A 145 -6.97 -2.78 -4.26
C LEU A 145 -7.99 -2.58 -3.13
N LYS A 146 -9.28 -2.90 -3.37
CA LYS A 146 -10.32 -2.86 -2.33
C LYS A 146 -10.04 -3.86 -1.20
N GLY A 147 -9.43 -4.99 -1.52
CA GLY A 147 -9.08 -6.03 -0.56
C GLY A 147 -8.15 -5.57 0.55
N PHE A 148 -7.29 -4.57 0.29
CA PHE A 148 -6.43 -3.98 1.33
C PHE A 148 -7.20 -3.29 2.47
N LYS A 149 -8.43 -2.86 2.23
CA LYS A 149 -9.31 -2.32 3.28
C LYS A 149 -9.75 -3.39 4.28
N SER A 150 -9.74 -4.66 3.87
CA SER A 150 -10.25 -5.76 4.69
C SER A 150 -9.32 -6.06 5.86
N VAL A 151 -9.86 -5.95 7.06
CA VAL A 151 -9.15 -6.22 8.30
C VAL A 151 -9.00 -7.72 8.50
N GLY A 152 -7.79 -8.19 8.81
CA GLY A 152 -7.56 -9.58 9.21
C GLY A 152 -6.57 -10.37 8.36
N PHE A 153 -6.12 -9.85 7.22
CA PHE A 153 -5.05 -10.48 6.46
C PHE A 153 -3.70 -10.29 7.16
N SER A 154 -2.92 -11.37 7.26
CA SER A 154 -1.56 -11.33 7.81
C SER A 154 -0.48 -11.27 6.74
N ALA A 155 -0.84 -11.52 5.48
CA ALA A 155 0.08 -11.44 4.35
C ALA A 155 -0.69 -11.12 3.05
N VAL A 156 0.04 -10.61 2.05
CA VAL A 156 -0.45 -10.31 0.70
C VAL A 156 0.51 -10.93 -0.31
N GLY A 157 -0.02 -11.64 -1.29
CA GLY A 157 0.77 -12.29 -2.34
C GLY A 157 0.00 -13.38 -3.06
N THR A 158 0.67 -14.12 -3.94
CA THR A 158 0.09 -15.26 -4.65
C THR A 158 -0.21 -16.43 -3.71
N VAL A 159 -1.04 -17.38 -4.17
CA VAL A 159 -1.38 -18.58 -3.39
C VAL A 159 -0.14 -19.36 -2.96
N ASN A 160 0.86 -19.47 -3.84
CA ASN A 160 2.10 -20.21 -3.54
C ASN A 160 2.94 -19.50 -2.48
N GLN A 161 3.07 -18.18 -2.58
CA GLN A 161 3.78 -17.36 -1.60
C GLN A 161 3.10 -17.39 -0.22
N LEU A 162 1.76 -17.36 -0.18
CA LEU A 162 1.01 -17.48 1.07
C LEU A 162 1.21 -18.85 1.74
N LYS A 163 1.30 -19.93 0.95
CA LYS A 163 1.62 -21.28 1.48
C LYS A 163 3.05 -21.32 2.04
N GLU A 164 4.02 -20.80 1.30
CA GLU A 164 5.41 -20.74 1.74
C GLU A 164 5.55 -19.89 3.01
N TYR A 165 4.91 -18.72 3.06
CA TYR A 165 4.88 -17.87 4.24
C TYR A 165 4.30 -18.59 5.46
N SER A 166 3.21 -19.36 5.29
CA SER A 166 2.64 -20.20 6.36
C SER A 166 3.63 -21.22 6.87
N TYR A 167 4.31 -21.90 5.96
CA TYR A 167 5.34 -22.90 6.31
C TYR A 167 6.52 -22.27 7.08
N ARG A 168 7.07 -21.17 6.56
CA ARG A 168 8.20 -20.45 7.20
C ARG A 168 7.85 -19.88 8.58
N THR A 169 6.60 -19.42 8.76
CA THR A 169 6.11 -18.88 10.04
C THR A 169 5.55 -19.93 10.97
N LYS A 170 5.64 -21.22 10.61
CA LYS A 170 5.13 -22.37 11.37
C LYS A 170 3.63 -22.25 11.70
N ARG A 171 2.85 -21.65 10.82
CA ARG A 171 1.40 -21.53 10.92
C ARG A 171 0.74 -22.65 10.13
N LYS A 172 -0.38 -23.19 10.63
CA LYS A 172 -1.16 -24.20 9.90
C LYS A 172 -1.73 -23.62 8.60
N TRP A 173 -2.10 -22.33 8.62
CA TRP A 173 -2.63 -21.59 7.48
C TRP A 173 -2.43 -20.08 7.70
N THR A 174 -2.48 -19.33 6.62
CA THR A 174 -2.38 -17.86 6.63
C THR A 174 -3.62 -17.26 5.97
N ILE A 175 -4.34 -16.40 6.68
CA ILE A 175 -5.36 -15.56 6.07
C ILE A 175 -4.61 -14.46 5.31
N GLY A 176 -4.68 -14.50 3.98
CA GLY A 176 -3.98 -13.55 3.13
C GLY A 176 -4.84 -13.01 2.01
N LEU A 177 -4.55 -11.77 1.59
CA LEU A 177 -5.07 -11.23 0.34
C LEU A 177 -4.33 -11.92 -0.82
N ARG A 178 -5.11 -12.58 -1.69
CA ARG A 178 -4.59 -13.30 -2.84
C ARG A 178 -4.53 -12.36 -4.04
N LEU A 179 -3.33 -12.15 -4.54
CA LEU A 179 -3.13 -11.46 -5.81
C LEU A 179 -3.13 -12.49 -6.94
N LYS A 180 -3.82 -12.18 -8.03
CA LYS A 180 -3.76 -13.00 -9.24
C LYS A 180 -2.51 -12.65 -10.05
N PRO A 181 -1.87 -13.63 -10.70
CA PRO A 181 -0.78 -13.34 -11.62
C PRO A 181 -1.24 -12.40 -12.73
N ALA A 182 -0.30 -11.65 -13.31
CA ALA A 182 -0.54 -10.96 -14.56
C ALA A 182 -1.06 -11.97 -15.60
N LEU A 183 -1.89 -11.50 -16.53
CA LEU A 183 -2.35 -12.35 -17.64
C LEU A 183 -1.12 -12.75 -18.47
N GLU A 184 -0.97 -14.05 -18.71
CA GLU A 184 0.01 -14.59 -19.64
C GLU A 184 -0.33 -14.23 -21.09
#